data_073e2162b4ab639a89d691acfa19489b
#
_entry.id   073e2162b4ab639a89d691acfa19489b
#
_cell.length_a   1.000
_cell.length_b   1.000
_cell.length_c   1.000
_cell.angle_alpha   90.00
_cell.angle_beta   90.00
_cell.angle_gamma   90.00
#
_symmetry.space_group_name_H-M   'P 1'
#
loop_
_entity.id
_entity.type
_entity.pdbx_description
1 polymer ?
#
loop_
_entity_poly.entity_id
_entity_poly.type
_entity_poly.pdbx_seq_one_letter_code
_entity_poly.pdbx_strand_id
1 'polypeptide(L)'
;DNGPVHPISAEALRPALEAFANQGRVFNMGMVFPVSTHNFELRYWLAAGGIHPGFYSPDNTTGQIGAEVLLSVTPPPQMPATLEAGTIAGYSVGEPWNQQAVAMGIGVPVITDLDIFPMRAEKVLGLRADFVEQNPNTVRALTRALIRAAIWLDENDNANRPEAVDIISRPNYVGADPAVLANSMTGTFEYERGDIRPVPDFNVFFRYNANHPFTSDAVWYLTQMRRWGQIDAAQDDAWYQDIAQSVFRADLFLEAAQSLVDDGIVPADAFLFDSDGYRPVSTDAIDGVPFDGRQPNAYIDSLPIGLHGDQRVVGSAVQG
;
A
#
# COMPACT_ATOMS: atom_id res chain seq x y z
N ASP A 1 11.25 -29.57 -8.00
CA ASP A 1 11.11 -28.33 -7.24
C ASP A 1 9.66 -28.05 -6.98
N ASN A 2 9.21 -28.34 -5.74
CA ASN A 2 7.85 -28.08 -5.30
C ASN A 2 7.85 -26.93 -4.27
N GLY A 3 8.57 -25.87 -4.58
CA GLY A 3 8.48 -24.62 -3.82
C GLY A 3 7.08 -24.01 -3.94
N PRO A 4 6.66 -23.15 -2.99
CA PRO A 4 5.36 -22.52 -3.06
C PRO A 4 5.25 -21.67 -4.33
N VAL A 5 4.11 -21.78 -5.00
CA VAL A 5 3.81 -20.98 -6.20
C VAL A 5 3.35 -19.58 -5.73
N HIS A 6 4.10 -18.54 -6.12
CA HIS A 6 3.70 -17.16 -5.87
C HIS A 6 2.52 -16.74 -6.78
N PRO A 7 1.58 -15.92 -6.28
CA PRO A 7 1.47 -15.39 -4.91
C PRO A 7 1.00 -16.44 -3.89
N ILE A 8 1.49 -16.34 -2.65
CA ILE A 8 1.15 -17.29 -1.58
C ILE A 8 -0.03 -16.74 -0.77
N SER A 9 -1.11 -17.52 -0.65
CA SER A 9 -2.24 -17.18 0.22
C SER A 9 -1.82 -17.19 1.70
N ALA A 10 -2.40 -16.27 2.50
CA ALA A 10 -2.20 -16.26 3.95
C ALA A 10 -2.70 -17.54 4.65
N GLU A 11 -3.61 -18.29 4.04
CA GLU A 11 -4.02 -19.62 4.53
C GLU A 11 -2.82 -20.54 4.80
N ALA A 12 -1.76 -20.42 3.99
CA ALA A 12 -0.52 -21.18 4.17
C ALA A 12 0.19 -20.90 5.51
N LEU A 13 -0.16 -19.84 6.23
CA LEU A 13 0.36 -19.57 7.58
C LEU A 13 -0.27 -20.45 8.67
N ARG A 14 -1.41 -21.11 8.43
CA ARG A 14 -2.14 -21.88 9.45
C ARG A 14 -1.25 -22.86 10.23
N PRO A 15 -0.43 -23.71 9.58
CA PRO A 15 0.45 -24.61 10.32
C PRO A 15 1.49 -23.87 11.19
N ALA A 16 1.97 -22.72 10.74
CA ALA A 16 2.92 -21.92 11.52
C ALA A 16 2.25 -21.29 12.74
N LEU A 17 1.02 -20.77 12.60
CA LEU A 17 0.24 -20.22 13.71
C LEU A 17 0.00 -21.30 14.78
N GLU A 18 -0.39 -22.50 14.38
CA GLU A 18 -0.57 -23.65 15.29
C GLU A 18 0.72 -24.04 16.00
N ALA A 19 1.83 -24.05 15.27
CA ALA A 19 3.15 -24.37 15.86
C ALA A 19 3.58 -23.33 16.90
N PHE A 20 3.33 -22.05 16.66
CA PHE A 20 3.58 -20.98 17.63
C PHE A 20 2.69 -21.11 18.85
N ALA A 21 1.38 -21.30 18.65
CA ALA A 21 0.42 -21.48 19.74
C ALA A 21 0.77 -22.69 20.63
N ASN A 22 1.16 -23.82 20.05
CA ASN A 22 1.61 -25.01 20.76
C ASN A 22 2.86 -24.80 21.63
N GLN A 23 3.67 -23.78 21.28
CA GLN A 23 4.84 -23.35 22.05
C GLN A 23 4.51 -22.25 23.07
N GLY A 24 3.24 -21.84 23.21
CA GLY A 24 2.84 -20.69 24.02
C GLY A 24 3.35 -19.34 23.50
N ARG A 25 3.69 -19.27 22.21
CA ARG A 25 4.20 -18.08 21.53
C ARG A 25 3.08 -17.45 20.70
N VAL A 26 3.16 -16.14 20.50
CA VAL A 26 2.27 -15.41 19.61
C VAL A 26 2.98 -15.17 18.27
N PHE A 27 2.26 -15.40 17.17
CA PHE A 27 2.76 -15.07 15.84
C PHE A 27 2.65 -13.55 15.65
N ASN A 28 3.79 -12.89 15.54
CA ASN A 28 3.88 -11.43 15.43
C ASN A 28 4.45 -11.05 14.06
N MET A 29 3.83 -10.09 13.38
CA MET A 29 4.31 -9.54 12.12
C MET A 29 4.55 -8.03 12.26
N GLY A 30 5.58 -7.55 11.54
CA GLY A 30 5.91 -6.13 11.48
C GLY A 30 5.04 -5.38 10.47
N MET A 31 4.59 -4.18 10.84
CA MET A 31 3.98 -3.21 9.93
C MET A 31 4.59 -1.82 10.20
N VAL A 32 4.45 -0.89 9.24
CA VAL A 32 5.14 0.41 9.34
C VAL A 32 4.50 1.31 10.39
N PHE A 33 3.18 1.51 10.30
CA PHE A 33 2.38 2.19 11.33
C PHE A 33 0.88 1.96 11.07
N PRO A 34 -0.02 2.25 12.04
CA PRO A 34 -1.44 1.85 11.99
C PRO A 34 -2.24 2.36 10.78
N VAL A 35 -1.88 3.50 10.21
CA VAL A 35 -2.54 4.08 9.03
C VAL A 35 -1.67 3.99 7.76
N SER A 36 -0.69 3.09 7.72
CA SER A 36 0.09 2.82 6.52
C SER A 36 -0.63 1.89 5.56
N THR A 37 -0.35 2.04 4.26
CA THR A 37 -0.76 1.10 3.21
C THR A 37 -0.35 -0.32 3.59
N HIS A 38 0.90 -0.52 4.03
CA HIS A 38 1.44 -1.80 4.47
C HIS A 38 0.62 -2.48 5.57
N ASN A 39 0.07 -1.72 6.54
CA ASN A 39 -0.81 -2.28 7.55
C ASN A 39 -2.15 -2.72 6.94
N PHE A 40 -2.75 -1.92 6.05
CA PHE A 40 -4.03 -2.27 5.45
C PHE A 40 -3.90 -3.45 4.49
N GLU A 41 -2.87 -3.51 3.68
CA GLU A 41 -2.61 -4.60 2.74
C GLU A 41 -2.24 -5.90 3.45
N LEU A 42 -1.41 -5.84 4.50
CA LEU A 42 -1.13 -6.99 5.35
C LEU A 42 -2.41 -7.55 5.99
N ARG A 43 -3.27 -6.68 6.54
CA ARG A 43 -4.57 -7.08 7.09
C ARG A 43 -5.49 -7.66 6.03
N TYR A 44 -5.48 -7.08 4.84
CA TYR A 44 -6.29 -7.55 3.72
C TYR A 44 -5.86 -8.96 3.30
N TRP A 45 -4.57 -9.19 3.11
CA TRP A 45 -4.00 -10.50 2.78
C TRP A 45 -4.30 -11.57 3.82
N LEU A 46 -4.11 -11.25 5.11
CA LEU A 46 -4.44 -12.16 6.22
C LEU A 46 -5.93 -12.54 6.19
N ALA A 47 -6.82 -11.54 6.06
CA ALA A 47 -8.26 -11.76 6.02
C ALA A 47 -8.71 -12.55 4.78
N ALA A 48 -8.13 -12.31 3.61
CA ALA A 48 -8.37 -13.08 2.39
C ALA A 48 -8.00 -14.57 2.55
N GLY A 49 -6.99 -14.87 3.37
CA GLY A 49 -6.63 -16.26 3.79
C GLY A 49 -7.39 -16.77 5.01
N GLY A 50 -8.45 -16.08 5.44
CA GLY A 50 -9.30 -16.49 6.57
C GLY A 50 -8.65 -16.31 7.95
N ILE A 51 -7.60 -15.47 8.07
CA ILE A 51 -6.91 -15.19 9.33
C ILE A 51 -7.32 -13.81 9.84
N HIS A 52 -7.79 -13.72 11.10
CA HIS A 52 -8.23 -12.48 11.68
C HIS A 52 -7.06 -11.61 12.18
N PRO A 53 -6.82 -10.41 11.60
CA PRO A 53 -5.69 -9.55 11.99
C PRO A 53 -5.96 -8.68 13.22
N GLY A 54 -7.15 -8.75 13.80
CA GLY A 54 -7.60 -7.95 14.94
C GLY A 54 -8.32 -6.65 14.56
N PHE A 55 -8.91 -6.02 15.59
CA PHE A 55 -9.61 -4.73 15.46
C PHE A 55 -8.93 -3.64 16.30
N TYR A 56 -9.13 -2.41 15.86
CA TYR A 56 -8.94 -1.20 16.65
C TYR A 56 -10.23 -0.83 17.38
N SER A 57 -10.12 -0.07 18.47
CA SER A 57 -11.25 0.61 19.09
C SER A 57 -10.78 1.94 19.68
N PRO A 58 -11.70 2.85 20.05
CA PRO A 58 -11.34 4.10 20.72
C PRO A 58 -10.46 3.91 21.97
N ASP A 59 -10.70 2.82 22.71
CA ASP A 59 -9.96 2.50 23.95
C ASP A 59 -8.72 1.61 23.69
N ASN A 60 -8.58 1.03 22.50
CA ASN A 60 -7.45 0.17 22.13
C ASN A 60 -6.99 0.44 20.71
N THR A 61 -5.97 1.26 20.59
CA THR A 61 -5.38 1.68 19.32
C THR A 61 -4.26 0.75 18.80
N THR A 62 -4.09 -0.43 19.41
CA THR A 62 -3.07 -1.40 18.97
C THR A 62 -3.51 -2.23 17.76
N GLY A 63 -4.83 -2.30 17.50
CA GLY A 63 -5.40 -3.08 16.41
C GLY A 63 -5.31 -4.60 16.62
N GLN A 64 -5.28 -5.06 17.87
CA GLN A 64 -5.03 -6.45 18.24
C GLN A 64 -6.24 -7.17 18.84
N ILE A 65 -7.41 -6.50 18.94
CA ILE A 65 -8.61 -7.09 19.54
C ILE A 65 -9.10 -8.25 18.67
N GLY A 66 -9.14 -9.46 19.22
CA GLY A 66 -9.56 -10.67 18.50
C GLY A 66 -8.56 -11.19 17.46
N ALA A 67 -7.31 -10.73 17.50
CA ALA A 67 -6.29 -11.10 16.52
C ALA A 67 -5.80 -12.54 16.68
N GLU A 68 -5.68 -13.27 15.57
CA GLU A 68 -4.91 -14.52 15.46
C GLU A 68 -3.43 -14.26 15.20
N VAL A 69 -3.12 -13.11 14.57
CA VAL A 69 -1.77 -12.62 14.27
C VAL A 69 -1.64 -11.22 14.86
N LEU A 70 -0.62 -11.00 15.68
CA LEU A 70 -0.31 -9.66 16.18
C LEU A 70 0.44 -8.86 15.11
N LEU A 71 0.07 -7.58 14.97
CA LEU A 71 0.77 -6.64 14.11
C LEU A 71 1.43 -5.56 14.96
N SER A 72 2.76 -5.42 14.85
CA SER A 72 3.53 -4.47 15.63
C SER A 72 4.24 -3.45 14.74
N VAL A 73 4.30 -2.21 15.22
CA VAL A 73 5.02 -1.13 14.53
C VAL A 73 6.51 -1.42 14.58
N THR A 74 7.13 -1.55 13.41
CA THR A 74 8.57 -1.74 13.26
C THR A 74 9.08 -0.76 12.20
N PRO A 75 10.09 0.06 12.49
CA PRO A 75 10.67 0.96 11.49
C PRO A 75 11.24 0.18 10.29
N PRO A 76 10.96 0.61 9.05
CA PRO A 76 11.35 -0.11 7.84
C PRO A 76 12.82 -0.60 7.80
N PRO A 77 13.83 0.23 8.11
CA PRO A 77 15.22 -0.22 8.08
C PRO A 77 15.56 -1.27 9.14
N GLN A 78 14.73 -1.43 10.16
CA GLN A 78 14.96 -2.40 11.25
C GLN A 78 14.25 -3.74 10.99
N MET A 79 13.32 -3.81 10.03
CA MET A 79 12.52 -5.02 9.78
C MET A 79 13.38 -6.26 9.46
N PRO A 80 14.39 -6.19 8.57
CA PRO A 80 15.23 -7.36 8.31
C PRO A 80 15.94 -7.88 9.58
N ALA A 81 16.56 -7.00 10.36
CA ALA A 81 17.23 -7.39 11.60
C ALA A 81 16.25 -7.93 12.67
N THR A 82 15.05 -7.39 12.75
CA THR A 82 14.01 -7.83 13.68
C THR A 82 13.45 -9.21 13.29
N LEU A 83 13.38 -9.50 11.96
CA LEU A 83 13.05 -10.83 11.44
C LEU A 83 14.18 -11.83 11.75
N GLU A 84 15.43 -11.47 11.50
CA GLU A 84 16.60 -12.33 11.80
C GLU A 84 16.67 -12.69 13.30
N ALA A 85 16.37 -11.74 14.17
CA ALA A 85 16.30 -11.95 15.61
C ALA A 85 15.10 -12.81 16.07
N GLY A 86 14.13 -13.12 15.17
CA GLY A 86 12.93 -13.89 15.49
C GLY A 86 11.91 -13.14 16.36
N THR A 87 12.03 -11.82 16.51
CA THR A 87 11.06 -10.97 17.23
C THR A 87 9.76 -10.82 16.45
N ILE A 88 9.87 -10.76 15.13
CA ILE A 88 8.74 -10.87 14.19
C ILE A 88 8.95 -12.09 13.30
N ALA A 89 7.86 -12.72 12.86
CA ALA A 89 7.89 -13.90 11.99
C ALA A 89 7.68 -13.55 10.51
N GLY A 90 7.34 -12.30 10.22
CA GLY A 90 7.15 -11.73 8.89
C GLY A 90 6.87 -10.25 9.00
N TYR A 91 6.76 -9.58 7.86
CA TYR A 91 6.42 -8.15 7.83
C TYR A 91 5.87 -7.73 6.45
N SER A 92 5.24 -6.55 6.41
CA SER A 92 4.92 -5.81 5.19
C SER A 92 5.61 -4.46 5.22
N VAL A 93 6.39 -4.15 4.18
CA VAL A 93 7.19 -2.92 4.09
C VAL A 93 7.50 -2.58 2.64
N GLY A 94 7.74 -1.29 2.37
CA GLY A 94 8.23 -0.83 1.07
C GLY A 94 9.67 -1.27 0.79
N GLU A 95 10.00 -1.38 -0.48
CA GLU A 95 11.39 -1.64 -0.89
C GLU A 95 12.33 -0.47 -0.48
N PRO A 96 13.61 -0.79 -0.24
CA PRO A 96 14.33 -2.02 -0.56
C PRO A 96 14.41 -3.08 0.56
N TRP A 97 13.62 -2.95 1.62
CA TRP A 97 13.82 -3.74 2.84
C TRP A 97 13.44 -5.21 2.70
N ASN A 98 12.53 -5.57 1.76
CA ASN A 98 12.26 -6.96 1.43
C ASN A 98 13.44 -7.55 0.63
N GLN A 99 13.92 -6.84 -0.38
CA GLN A 99 15.10 -7.27 -1.15
C GLN A 99 16.36 -7.34 -0.29
N GLN A 100 16.49 -6.49 0.74
CA GLN A 100 17.56 -6.58 1.73
C GLN A 100 17.50 -7.89 2.49
N ALA A 101 16.32 -8.35 2.92
CA ALA A 101 16.17 -9.64 3.62
C ALA A 101 16.51 -10.83 2.70
N VAL A 102 16.13 -10.77 1.42
CA VAL A 102 16.51 -11.78 0.42
C VAL A 102 18.03 -11.80 0.23
N ALA A 103 18.66 -10.65 0.04
CA ALA A 103 20.12 -10.54 -0.14
C ALA A 103 20.89 -11.08 1.08
N MET A 104 20.36 -10.87 2.30
CA MET A 104 20.93 -11.42 3.53
C MET A 104 20.62 -12.91 3.72
N GLY A 105 19.67 -13.48 2.98
CA GLY A 105 19.25 -14.89 3.10
C GLY A 105 18.44 -15.17 4.38
N ILE A 106 17.76 -14.17 4.93
CA ILE A 106 17.01 -14.26 6.20
C ILE A 106 15.49 -14.24 5.99
N GLY A 107 15.01 -13.93 4.80
CA GLY A 107 13.59 -13.88 4.49
C GLY A 107 13.33 -13.97 3.00
N VAL A 108 12.09 -14.28 2.66
CA VAL A 108 11.59 -14.37 1.27
C VAL A 108 10.26 -13.64 1.16
N PRO A 109 10.04 -12.85 0.11
CA PRO A 109 8.73 -12.30 -0.21
C PRO A 109 7.75 -13.43 -0.54
N VAL A 110 6.57 -13.39 0.04
CA VAL A 110 5.52 -14.39 -0.21
C VAL A 110 4.45 -13.86 -1.15
N ILE A 111 4.30 -12.54 -1.21
CA ILE A 111 3.33 -11.84 -2.03
C ILE A 111 3.77 -10.37 -2.18
N THR A 112 3.32 -9.72 -3.24
CA THR A 112 3.51 -8.28 -3.46
C THR A 112 2.17 -7.55 -3.41
N ASP A 113 2.19 -6.23 -3.23
CA ASP A 113 0.97 -5.40 -3.25
C ASP A 113 0.28 -5.46 -4.63
N LEU A 114 1.06 -5.66 -5.70
CA LEU A 114 0.53 -5.92 -7.04
C LEU A 114 -0.36 -7.17 -7.09
N ASP A 115 -0.03 -8.21 -6.31
CA ASP A 115 -0.82 -9.45 -6.23
C ASP A 115 -2.01 -9.30 -5.27
N ILE A 116 -1.92 -8.42 -4.25
CA ILE A 116 -2.99 -8.22 -3.27
C ILE A 116 -4.13 -7.42 -3.90
N PHE A 117 -3.82 -6.26 -4.45
CA PHE A 117 -4.77 -5.40 -5.14
C PHE A 117 -4.05 -4.48 -6.13
N PRO A 118 -3.94 -4.87 -7.41
CA PRO A 118 -3.20 -4.13 -8.41
C PRO A 118 -3.73 -2.72 -8.61
N MET A 119 -2.85 -1.82 -9.07
CA MET A 119 -3.18 -0.45 -9.48
C MET A 119 -3.73 0.44 -8.35
N ARG A 120 -3.30 0.22 -7.10
CA ARG A 120 -3.61 1.12 -5.97
C ARG A 120 -2.47 2.09 -5.71
N ALA A 121 -2.84 3.30 -5.28
CA ALA A 121 -1.86 4.29 -4.84
C ALA A 121 -1.19 3.81 -3.55
N GLU A 122 0.13 3.69 -3.54
CA GLU A 122 0.89 3.26 -2.36
C GLU A 122 1.53 4.44 -1.65
N LYS A 123 2.04 5.42 -2.40
CA LYS A 123 2.62 6.66 -1.87
C LYS A 123 1.88 7.89 -2.39
N VAL A 124 1.90 8.95 -1.59
CA VAL A 124 1.33 10.25 -1.94
C VAL A 124 2.27 11.40 -1.56
N LEU A 125 2.19 12.52 -2.29
CA LEU A 125 2.74 13.79 -1.81
C LEU A 125 1.75 14.38 -0.79
N GLY A 126 2.08 14.33 0.49
CA GLY A 126 1.29 14.94 1.55
C GLY A 126 1.80 16.35 1.89
N LEU A 127 0.91 17.33 1.83
CA LEU A 127 1.17 18.72 2.24
C LEU A 127 0.13 19.18 3.24
N ARG A 128 0.51 20.04 4.16
CA ARG A 128 -0.43 20.67 5.10
C ARG A 128 -1.36 21.63 4.35
N ALA A 129 -2.64 21.68 4.71
CA ALA A 129 -3.63 22.54 4.06
C ALA A 129 -3.24 24.02 4.14
N ASP A 130 -2.78 24.49 5.30
CA ASP A 130 -2.33 25.88 5.49
C ASP A 130 -1.11 26.23 4.62
N PHE A 131 -0.18 25.27 4.39
CA PHE A 131 0.93 25.48 3.49
C PHE A 131 0.45 25.60 2.03
N VAL A 132 -0.49 24.74 1.62
CA VAL A 132 -1.09 24.75 0.27
C VAL A 132 -1.75 26.11 -0.01
N GLU A 133 -2.56 26.60 0.93
CA GLU A 133 -3.25 27.88 0.82
C GLU A 133 -2.30 29.09 0.73
N GLN A 134 -1.23 29.07 1.54
CA GLN A 134 -0.27 30.17 1.60
C GLN A 134 0.77 30.14 0.48
N ASN A 135 1.01 28.99 -0.16
CA ASN A 135 2.10 28.80 -1.12
C ASN A 135 1.65 28.12 -2.43
N PRO A 136 0.56 28.57 -3.10
CA PRO A 136 0.00 27.87 -4.26
C PRO A 136 1.00 27.71 -5.42
N ASN A 137 1.85 28.71 -5.66
CA ASN A 137 2.87 28.63 -6.70
C ASN A 137 3.96 27.60 -6.40
N THR A 138 4.32 27.44 -5.12
CA THR A 138 5.29 26.42 -4.68
C THR A 138 4.68 25.01 -4.83
N VAL A 139 3.42 24.84 -4.42
CA VAL A 139 2.70 23.56 -4.57
C VAL A 139 2.64 23.15 -6.04
N ARG A 140 2.22 24.06 -6.92
CA ARG A 140 2.20 23.82 -8.37
C ARG A 140 3.58 23.44 -8.91
N ALA A 141 4.63 24.15 -8.51
CA ALA A 141 6.00 23.87 -8.97
C ALA A 141 6.50 22.50 -8.49
N LEU A 142 6.21 22.10 -7.23
CA LEU A 142 6.53 20.79 -6.68
C LEU A 142 5.77 19.68 -7.41
N THR A 143 4.47 19.85 -7.64
CA THR A 143 3.65 18.87 -8.36
C THR A 143 4.14 18.70 -9.80
N ARG A 144 4.46 19.79 -10.50
CA ARG A 144 5.08 19.74 -11.84
C ARG A 144 6.41 18.97 -11.84
N ALA A 145 7.26 19.20 -10.84
CA ALA A 145 8.55 18.51 -10.73
C ALA A 145 8.36 17.00 -10.52
N LEU A 146 7.41 16.61 -9.66
CA LEU A 146 7.08 15.20 -9.42
C LEU A 146 6.50 14.52 -10.65
N ILE A 147 5.57 15.16 -11.37
CA ILE A 147 5.01 14.63 -12.63
C ILE A 147 6.16 14.37 -13.63
N ARG A 148 7.06 15.33 -13.83
CA ARG A 148 8.21 15.18 -14.73
C ARG A 148 9.16 14.07 -14.30
N ALA A 149 9.45 13.96 -13.01
CA ALA A 149 10.28 12.88 -12.47
C ALA A 149 9.62 11.51 -12.67
N ALA A 150 8.30 11.40 -12.47
CA ALA A 150 7.54 10.17 -12.68
C ALA A 150 7.53 9.75 -14.15
N ILE A 151 7.36 10.71 -15.10
CA ILE A 151 7.46 10.45 -16.54
C ILE A 151 8.87 9.95 -16.87
N TRP A 152 9.92 10.62 -16.41
CA TRP A 152 11.31 10.24 -16.64
C TRP A 152 11.61 8.82 -16.14
N LEU A 153 11.05 8.42 -15.01
CA LEU A 153 11.22 7.06 -14.47
C LEU A 153 10.56 5.98 -15.32
N ASP A 154 9.43 6.27 -15.98
CA ASP A 154 8.65 5.28 -16.71
C ASP A 154 8.83 5.33 -18.23
N GLU A 155 9.49 6.38 -18.77
CA GLU A 155 9.66 6.51 -20.20
C GLU A 155 10.61 5.46 -20.80
N ASN A 156 10.42 5.14 -22.08
CA ASN A 156 11.26 4.22 -22.84
C ASN A 156 11.46 2.86 -22.12
N ASP A 157 10.37 2.26 -21.64
CA ASP A 157 10.39 0.97 -20.91
C ASP A 157 11.35 0.98 -19.71
N ASN A 158 11.25 2.00 -18.88
CA ASN A 158 12.06 2.17 -17.65
C ASN A 158 13.56 2.42 -17.91
N ALA A 159 13.93 2.96 -19.07
CA ALA A 159 15.34 3.12 -19.48
C ALA A 159 16.16 3.95 -18.48
N ASN A 160 15.55 4.87 -17.74
CA ASN A 160 16.22 5.74 -16.77
C ASN A 160 16.30 5.14 -15.35
N ARG A 161 15.69 3.99 -15.10
CA ARG A 161 15.67 3.36 -13.78
C ARG A 161 17.07 3.00 -13.23
N PRO A 162 18.05 2.54 -14.05
CA PRO A 162 19.42 2.36 -13.58
C PRO A 162 20.06 3.64 -13.05
N GLU A 163 19.86 4.79 -13.72
CA GLU A 163 20.35 6.09 -13.22
C GLU A 163 19.62 6.50 -11.92
N ALA A 164 18.31 6.23 -11.82
CA ALA A 164 17.57 6.45 -10.58
C ALA A 164 18.14 5.62 -9.41
N VAL A 165 18.50 4.36 -9.65
CA VAL A 165 19.17 3.50 -8.66
C VAL A 165 20.49 4.13 -8.21
N ASP A 166 21.32 4.61 -9.11
CA ASP A 166 22.57 5.29 -8.77
C ASP A 166 22.35 6.56 -7.92
N ILE A 167 21.27 7.29 -8.19
CA ILE A 167 20.91 8.48 -7.41
C ILE A 167 20.46 8.10 -6.01
N ILE A 168 19.47 7.19 -5.87
CA ILE A 168 18.87 6.87 -4.59
C ILE A 168 19.74 5.99 -3.69
N SER A 169 20.75 5.31 -4.25
CA SER A 169 21.73 4.54 -3.48
C SER A 169 22.66 5.39 -2.62
N ARG A 170 22.74 6.69 -2.90
CA ARG A 170 23.62 7.61 -2.17
C ARG A 170 23.15 7.80 -0.73
N PRO A 171 24.08 7.99 0.26
CA PRO A 171 23.75 8.03 1.68
C PRO A 171 22.75 9.12 2.12
N ASN A 172 22.60 10.19 1.33
CA ASN A 172 21.65 11.27 1.62
C ASN A 172 20.25 11.02 1.04
N TYR A 173 20.01 9.85 0.42
CA TYR A 173 18.70 9.39 -0.06
C TYR A 173 18.34 8.10 0.65
N VAL A 174 18.08 7.00 -0.07
CA VAL A 174 17.78 5.70 0.53
C VAL A 174 19.02 5.07 1.18
N GLY A 175 20.19 5.19 0.52
CA GLY A 175 21.45 4.73 1.08
C GLY A 175 21.60 3.22 1.15
N ALA A 176 20.81 2.44 0.39
CA ALA A 176 20.93 1.00 0.31
C ALA A 176 21.86 0.58 -0.85
N ASP A 177 22.29 -0.69 -0.83
CA ASP A 177 23.14 -1.26 -1.89
C ASP A 177 22.44 -1.13 -3.26
N PRO A 178 23.14 -0.61 -4.29
CA PRO A 178 22.57 -0.48 -5.64
C PRO A 178 22.01 -1.79 -6.21
N ALA A 179 22.66 -2.94 -5.93
CA ALA A 179 22.20 -4.23 -6.41
C ALA A 179 20.88 -4.66 -5.76
N VAL A 180 20.67 -4.30 -4.49
CA VAL A 180 19.41 -4.54 -3.77
C VAL A 180 18.30 -3.63 -4.30
N LEU A 181 18.59 -2.34 -4.50
CA LEU A 181 17.65 -1.38 -5.08
C LEU A 181 17.23 -1.75 -6.50
N ALA A 182 18.16 -2.23 -7.32
CA ALA A 182 17.90 -2.57 -8.72
C ALA A 182 16.82 -3.65 -8.86
N ASN A 183 16.78 -4.64 -7.97
CA ASN A 183 15.84 -5.76 -8.05
C ASN A 183 14.37 -5.36 -8.02
N SER A 184 14.00 -4.22 -7.48
CA SER A 184 12.62 -3.74 -7.51
C SER A 184 12.42 -2.54 -8.44
N MET A 185 13.51 -1.81 -8.74
CA MET A 185 13.43 -0.59 -9.54
C MET A 185 13.50 -0.84 -11.04
N THR A 186 14.21 -1.88 -11.50
CA THR A 186 14.54 -2.05 -12.92
C THR A 186 13.67 -3.07 -13.66
N GLY A 187 12.49 -3.42 -13.09
CA GLY A 187 11.53 -4.34 -13.71
C GLY A 187 11.79 -5.82 -13.42
N THR A 188 12.57 -6.12 -12.40
CA THR A 188 12.76 -7.47 -11.87
C THR A 188 12.44 -7.50 -10.37
N PHE A 189 12.20 -8.69 -9.84
CA PHE A 189 11.98 -8.92 -8.42
C PHE A 189 12.59 -10.27 -8.01
N GLU A 190 13.33 -10.31 -6.92
CA GLU A 190 13.95 -11.53 -6.40
C GLU A 190 13.09 -12.10 -5.28
N TYR A 191 12.47 -13.27 -5.51
CA TYR A 191 11.58 -13.93 -4.55
C TYR A 191 12.34 -14.78 -3.52
N GLU A 192 13.44 -15.36 -3.92
CA GLU A 192 14.45 -15.95 -3.03
C GLU A 192 15.81 -15.82 -3.70
N ARG A 193 16.87 -16.09 -2.98
CA ARG A 193 18.23 -15.89 -3.46
C ARG A 193 18.51 -16.64 -4.76
N GLY A 194 18.62 -15.90 -5.86
CA GLY A 194 18.82 -16.43 -7.21
C GLY A 194 17.54 -16.67 -8.02
N ASP A 195 16.35 -16.53 -7.43
CA ASP A 195 15.07 -16.58 -8.16
C ASP A 195 14.61 -15.18 -8.54
N ILE A 196 15.24 -14.62 -9.54
CA ILE A 196 14.94 -13.29 -10.09
C ILE A 196 13.94 -13.44 -11.24
N ARG A 197 12.78 -12.80 -11.11
CA ARG A 197 11.70 -12.86 -12.10
C ARG A 197 11.42 -11.50 -12.71
N PRO A 198 11.00 -11.42 -14.00
CA PRO A 198 10.49 -10.19 -14.58
C PRO A 198 9.20 -9.75 -13.89
N VAL A 199 9.16 -8.54 -13.35
CA VAL A 199 7.98 -7.85 -12.80
C VAL A 199 8.07 -6.38 -13.20
N PRO A 200 7.83 -6.06 -14.49
CA PRO A 200 8.10 -4.72 -15.04
C PRO A 200 7.23 -3.62 -14.40
N ASP A 201 6.06 -3.97 -13.90
CA ASP A 201 5.11 -3.07 -13.25
C ASP A 201 5.13 -3.16 -11.72
N PHE A 202 6.20 -3.68 -11.11
CA PHE A 202 6.35 -3.67 -9.66
C PHE A 202 6.30 -2.25 -9.09
N ASN A 203 7.06 -1.33 -9.70
CA ASN A 203 6.96 0.10 -9.43
C ASN A 203 6.46 0.82 -10.69
N VAL A 204 5.34 1.53 -10.57
CA VAL A 204 4.78 2.37 -11.62
C VAL A 204 4.67 3.80 -11.10
N PHE A 205 5.26 4.75 -11.81
CA PHE A 205 5.29 6.15 -11.38
C PHE A 205 4.36 7.05 -12.19
N PHE A 206 4.21 6.79 -13.49
CA PHE A 206 3.38 7.61 -14.37
C PHE A 206 2.45 6.80 -15.27
N ARG A 207 2.93 5.66 -15.82
CA ARG A 207 2.07 4.77 -16.64
C ARG A 207 0.76 4.47 -15.95
N TYR A 208 -0.28 4.13 -16.71
CA TYR A 208 -1.60 3.77 -16.21
C TYR A 208 -2.23 4.85 -15.33
N ASN A 209 -1.84 6.12 -15.54
CA ASN A 209 -2.27 7.26 -14.73
C ASN A 209 -1.92 7.13 -13.23
N ALA A 210 -0.77 6.53 -12.90
CA ALA A 210 -0.35 6.29 -11.52
C ALA A 210 -0.25 7.58 -10.68
N ASN A 211 0.04 8.73 -11.30
CA ASN A 211 0.08 10.02 -10.61
C ASN A 211 -1.29 10.66 -10.41
N HIS A 212 -2.34 10.21 -11.13
CA HIS A 212 -3.66 10.82 -10.98
C HIS A 212 -4.24 10.47 -9.62
N PRO A 213 -4.62 11.45 -8.78
CA PRO A 213 -5.13 11.19 -7.44
C PRO A 213 -6.61 10.79 -7.52
N PHE A 214 -6.87 9.51 -7.80
CA PHE A 214 -8.24 9.00 -7.89
C PHE A 214 -8.93 9.03 -6.52
N THR A 215 -10.10 9.65 -6.46
CA THR A 215 -10.97 9.65 -5.28
C THR A 215 -11.24 8.21 -4.80
N SER A 216 -11.47 7.28 -5.73
CA SER A 216 -11.71 5.88 -5.40
C SER A 216 -10.56 5.22 -4.63
N ASP A 217 -9.29 5.63 -4.84
CA ASP A 217 -8.16 5.07 -4.11
C ASP A 217 -8.20 5.53 -2.63
N ALA A 218 -8.50 6.81 -2.38
CA ALA A 218 -8.71 7.31 -1.01
C ALA A 218 -9.91 6.66 -0.33
N VAL A 219 -11.02 6.47 -1.06
CA VAL A 219 -12.21 5.77 -0.55
C VAL A 219 -11.84 4.35 -0.11
N TRP A 220 -11.03 3.62 -0.88
CA TRP A 220 -10.61 2.28 -0.49
C TRP A 220 -9.91 2.27 0.87
N TYR A 221 -8.97 3.19 1.13
CA TYR A 221 -8.31 3.29 2.44
C TYR A 221 -9.28 3.62 3.57
N LEU A 222 -10.23 4.51 3.34
CA LEU A 222 -11.27 4.82 4.33
C LEU A 222 -12.14 3.58 4.63
N THR A 223 -12.45 2.75 3.60
CA THR A 223 -13.17 1.49 3.83
C THR A 223 -12.35 0.51 4.68
N GLN A 224 -11.03 0.43 4.48
CA GLN A 224 -10.17 -0.40 5.35
C GLN A 224 -10.09 0.17 6.76
N MET A 225 -10.02 1.50 6.94
CA MET A 225 -10.08 2.12 8.28
C MET A 225 -11.39 1.79 9.00
N ARG A 226 -12.52 1.79 8.29
CA ARG A 226 -13.82 1.36 8.84
C ARG A 226 -13.85 -0.14 9.14
N ARG A 227 -13.42 -0.96 8.19
CA ARG A 227 -13.36 -2.43 8.30
C ARG A 227 -12.65 -2.87 9.58
N TRP A 228 -11.60 -2.18 9.96
CA TRP A 228 -10.76 -2.56 11.10
C TRP A 228 -11.05 -1.76 12.38
N GLY A 229 -12.03 -0.85 12.37
CA GLY A 229 -12.47 -0.11 13.56
C GLY A 229 -11.68 1.15 13.88
N GLN A 230 -10.84 1.64 12.98
CA GLN A 230 -10.20 2.98 13.12
C GLN A 230 -11.23 4.10 12.89
N ILE A 231 -12.17 3.89 11.97
CA ILE A 231 -13.42 4.64 11.90
C ILE A 231 -14.44 3.85 12.70
N ASP A 232 -14.71 4.30 13.91
CA ASP A 232 -15.51 3.63 14.93
C ASP A 232 -16.98 3.44 14.54
N ALA A 233 -17.59 4.49 13.95
CA ALA A 233 -19.00 4.49 13.58
C ALA A 233 -19.19 4.29 12.08
N ALA A 234 -20.30 3.63 11.69
CA ALA A 234 -20.74 3.61 10.30
C ALA A 234 -20.96 5.03 9.77
N GLN A 235 -20.59 5.26 8.53
CA GLN A 235 -20.76 6.52 7.81
C GLN A 235 -21.56 6.24 6.54
N ASP A 236 -22.24 7.24 5.98
CA ASP A 236 -22.87 7.08 4.68
C ASP A 236 -21.85 7.15 3.52
N ASP A 237 -22.25 6.72 2.33
CA ASP A 237 -21.36 6.69 1.17
C ASP A 237 -20.85 8.09 0.80
N ALA A 238 -21.67 9.13 0.99
CA ALA A 238 -21.30 10.50 0.70
C ALA A 238 -20.15 10.99 1.60
N TRP A 239 -20.17 10.61 2.88
CA TRP A 239 -19.09 10.96 3.81
C TRP A 239 -17.73 10.45 3.32
N TYR A 240 -17.65 9.19 2.84
CA TYR A 240 -16.40 8.63 2.30
C TYR A 240 -15.91 9.42 1.09
N GLN A 241 -16.83 9.81 0.21
CA GLN A 241 -16.53 10.57 -1.00
C GLN A 241 -16.05 11.99 -0.67
N ASP A 242 -16.73 12.67 0.24
CA ASP A 242 -16.40 14.04 0.67
C ASP A 242 -15.01 14.10 1.33
N ILE A 243 -14.71 13.16 2.24
CA ILE A 243 -13.40 13.08 2.87
C ILE A 243 -12.32 12.78 1.83
N ALA A 244 -12.54 11.80 0.95
CA ALA A 244 -11.58 11.43 -0.08
C ALA A 244 -11.25 12.63 -1.00
N GLN A 245 -12.27 13.37 -1.48
CA GLN A 245 -12.08 14.54 -2.33
C GLN A 245 -11.39 15.71 -1.59
N SER A 246 -11.63 15.86 -0.29
CA SER A 246 -10.99 16.91 0.50
C SER A 246 -9.48 16.70 0.67
N VAL A 247 -9.02 15.45 0.59
CA VAL A 247 -7.62 15.05 0.81
C VAL A 247 -6.90 14.75 -0.51
N PHE A 248 -7.52 14.00 -1.43
CA PHE A 248 -6.98 13.73 -2.76
C PHE A 248 -7.33 14.89 -3.70
N ARG A 249 -6.46 15.89 -3.72
CA ARG A 249 -6.65 17.17 -4.40
C ARG A 249 -6.33 17.06 -5.90
N ALA A 250 -7.24 16.39 -6.64
CA ALA A 250 -7.14 16.26 -8.10
C ALA A 250 -7.10 17.62 -8.81
N ASP A 251 -7.76 18.63 -8.27
CA ASP A 251 -7.74 20.00 -8.77
C ASP A 251 -6.31 20.58 -8.84
N LEU A 252 -5.51 20.40 -7.78
CA LEU A 252 -4.12 20.89 -7.75
C LEU A 252 -3.21 20.10 -8.70
N PHE A 253 -3.44 18.78 -8.80
CA PHE A 253 -2.72 17.95 -9.76
C PHE A 253 -3.02 18.35 -11.19
N LEU A 254 -4.29 18.53 -11.55
CA LEU A 254 -4.73 18.88 -12.90
C LEU A 254 -4.28 20.30 -13.28
N GLU A 255 -4.27 21.26 -12.34
CA GLU A 255 -3.69 22.59 -12.57
C GLU A 255 -2.19 22.52 -12.96
N ALA A 256 -1.42 21.71 -12.22
CA ALA A 256 -0.01 21.50 -12.52
C ALA A 256 0.20 20.77 -13.85
N ALA A 257 -0.62 19.75 -14.15
CA ALA A 257 -0.62 19.02 -15.40
C ALA A 257 -0.94 19.94 -16.59
N GLN A 258 -2.01 20.76 -16.49
CA GLN A 258 -2.37 21.73 -17.53
C GLN A 258 -1.23 22.70 -17.82
N SER A 259 -0.55 23.19 -16.78
CA SER A 259 0.58 24.09 -16.99
C SER A 259 1.79 23.44 -17.68
N LEU A 260 1.96 22.11 -17.56
CA LEU A 260 2.97 21.36 -18.33
C LEU A 260 2.56 21.20 -19.80
N VAL A 261 1.27 21.07 -20.07
CA VAL A 261 0.72 21.02 -21.42
C VAL A 261 0.85 22.39 -22.10
N ASP A 262 0.48 23.47 -21.41
CA ASP A 262 0.58 24.84 -21.92
C ASP A 262 2.03 25.24 -22.27
N ASP A 263 2.99 24.76 -21.50
CA ASP A 263 4.42 24.94 -21.76
C ASP A 263 4.98 24.02 -22.87
N GLY A 264 4.14 23.14 -23.45
CA GLY A 264 4.55 22.18 -24.49
C GLY A 264 5.51 21.08 -23.99
N ILE A 265 5.56 20.81 -22.67
CA ILE A 265 6.48 19.84 -22.06
C ILE A 265 5.90 18.42 -22.12
N VAL A 266 4.57 18.29 -21.94
CA VAL A 266 3.86 17.01 -21.94
C VAL A 266 2.60 17.15 -22.81
N PRO A 267 2.24 16.17 -23.65
CA PRO A 267 1.01 16.24 -24.42
C PRO A 267 -0.24 16.08 -23.54
N ALA A 268 -1.36 16.67 -23.95
CA ALA A 268 -2.59 16.70 -23.16
C ALA A 268 -3.21 15.32 -22.93
N ASP A 269 -3.07 14.40 -23.89
CA ASP A 269 -3.56 13.02 -23.81
C ASP A 269 -2.81 12.14 -22.79
N ALA A 270 -1.71 12.65 -22.22
CA ALA A 270 -1.03 12.00 -21.11
C ALA A 270 -1.78 12.12 -19.77
N PHE A 271 -2.86 12.91 -19.70
CA PHE A 271 -3.59 13.18 -18.47
C PHE A 271 -5.11 12.95 -18.63
N LEU A 272 -5.78 12.63 -17.53
CA LEU A 272 -7.22 12.41 -17.49
C LEU A 272 -7.95 13.68 -17.04
N PHE A 273 -7.97 14.73 -17.86
CA PHE A 273 -8.62 16.00 -17.51
C PHE A 273 -10.14 15.90 -17.29
N ASP A 274 -10.80 14.95 -17.96
CA ASP A 274 -12.25 14.72 -17.86
C ASP A 274 -12.62 13.57 -16.89
N SER A 275 -11.66 13.12 -16.04
CA SER A 275 -11.93 12.07 -15.07
C SER A 275 -12.92 12.54 -14.00
N ASP A 276 -13.88 11.70 -13.66
CA ASP A 276 -14.75 11.89 -12.50
C ASP A 276 -14.09 11.47 -11.16
N GLY A 277 -12.81 11.07 -11.21
CA GLY A 277 -12.04 10.67 -10.05
C GLY A 277 -12.23 9.21 -9.61
N TYR A 278 -12.98 8.41 -10.35
CA TYR A 278 -13.23 7.02 -10.00
C TYR A 278 -12.62 6.04 -11.00
N ARG A 279 -11.89 5.07 -10.49
CA ARG A 279 -11.46 3.93 -11.31
C ARG A 279 -12.66 3.05 -11.66
N PRO A 280 -12.63 2.31 -12.76
CA PRO A 280 -13.62 1.26 -13.05
C PRO A 280 -13.72 0.27 -11.89
N VAL A 281 -14.90 -0.34 -11.73
CA VAL A 281 -15.08 -1.45 -10.78
C VAL A 281 -14.10 -2.56 -11.12
N SER A 282 -13.33 -3.01 -10.13
CA SER A 282 -12.33 -4.07 -10.28
C SER A 282 -12.63 -5.24 -9.35
N THR A 283 -12.38 -6.44 -9.86
CA THR A 283 -12.39 -7.71 -9.10
C THR A 283 -10.98 -8.29 -8.98
N ASP A 284 -9.94 -7.48 -9.24
CA ASP A 284 -8.56 -7.95 -9.33
C ASP A 284 -7.88 -8.10 -7.95
N ALA A 285 -8.60 -7.77 -6.86
CA ALA A 285 -8.13 -8.06 -5.51
C ALA A 285 -7.98 -9.57 -5.29
N ILE A 286 -7.05 -9.98 -4.44
CA ILE A 286 -6.70 -11.38 -4.16
C ILE A 286 -7.90 -12.24 -3.73
N ASP A 287 -8.94 -11.65 -3.13
CA ASP A 287 -10.18 -12.32 -2.73
C ASP A 287 -11.29 -12.24 -3.80
N GLY A 288 -11.05 -11.55 -4.91
CA GLY A 288 -12.00 -11.37 -5.99
C GLY A 288 -13.24 -10.53 -5.65
N VAL A 289 -13.27 -9.86 -4.49
CA VAL A 289 -14.40 -9.03 -4.07
C VAL A 289 -14.44 -7.76 -4.91
N PRO A 290 -15.58 -7.46 -5.59
CA PRO A 290 -15.70 -6.25 -6.40
C PRO A 290 -15.56 -4.98 -5.56
N PHE A 291 -14.68 -4.06 -5.97
CA PHE A 291 -14.58 -2.74 -5.38
C PHE A 291 -15.13 -1.68 -6.31
N ASP A 292 -16.19 -0.99 -5.86
CA ASP A 292 -16.70 0.23 -6.44
C ASP A 292 -16.54 1.38 -5.44
N GLY A 293 -15.68 2.33 -5.75
CA GLY A 293 -15.46 3.50 -4.88
C GLY A 293 -16.69 4.40 -4.68
N ARG A 294 -17.77 4.20 -5.47
CA ARG A 294 -19.03 4.90 -5.30
C ARG A 294 -19.99 4.23 -4.30
N GLN A 295 -19.67 2.99 -3.90
CA GLN A 295 -20.49 2.17 -3.01
C GLN A 295 -19.65 1.58 -1.85
N PRO A 296 -18.98 2.43 -1.03
CA PRO A 296 -18.06 1.97 0.00
C PRO A 296 -18.72 1.07 1.06
N ASN A 297 -19.97 1.34 1.46
CA ASN A 297 -20.65 0.49 2.45
C ASN A 297 -21.00 -0.89 1.88
N ALA A 298 -21.47 -0.97 0.63
CA ALA A 298 -21.73 -2.25 -0.02
C ALA A 298 -20.45 -3.10 -0.13
N TYR A 299 -19.30 -2.46 -0.40
CA TYR A 299 -18.01 -3.12 -0.40
C TYR A 299 -17.62 -3.63 1.00
N ILE A 300 -17.72 -2.80 2.04
CA ILE A 300 -17.42 -3.19 3.43
C ILE A 300 -18.27 -4.40 3.84
N ASP A 301 -19.56 -4.37 3.55
CA ASP A 301 -20.51 -5.43 3.91
C ASP A 301 -20.30 -6.74 3.13
N SER A 302 -19.61 -6.69 1.98
CA SER A 302 -19.29 -7.88 1.19
C SER A 302 -18.05 -8.64 1.68
N LEU A 303 -17.23 -8.04 2.55
CA LEU A 303 -15.96 -8.61 3.00
C LEU A 303 -16.21 -9.62 4.14
N PRO A 304 -15.71 -10.88 4.05
CA PRO A 304 -16.02 -11.92 5.05
C PRO A 304 -15.52 -11.63 6.46
N ILE A 305 -14.39 -10.94 6.59
CA ILE A 305 -13.78 -10.58 7.88
C ILE A 305 -13.67 -9.07 7.96
N GLY A 306 -14.30 -8.47 8.98
CA GLY A 306 -14.34 -7.04 9.22
C GLY A 306 -15.59 -6.61 9.95
N LEU A 307 -15.72 -5.32 10.25
CA LEU A 307 -16.95 -4.72 10.78
C LEU A 307 -17.94 -4.48 9.64
N HIS A 308 -19.18 -4.84 9.85
CA HIS A 308 -20.31 -4.68 8.92
C HIS A 308 -21.34 -3.71 9.47
N GLY A 309 -22.02 -2.98 8.59
CA GLY A 309 -23.10 -2.06 8.98
C GLY A 309 -22.73 -1.19 10.17
N ASP A 310 -23.58 -1.21 11.21
CA ASP A 310 -23.40 -0.41 12.43
C ASP A 310 -22.52 -1.06 13.50
N GLN A 311 -21.92 -2.23 13.24
CA GLN A 311 -21.06 -2.90 14.19
C GLN A 311 -19.92 -2.01 14.67
N ARG A 312 -19.57 -2.15 15.96
CA ARG A 312 -18.48 -1.42 16.63
C ARG A 312 -17.67 -2.36 17.51
N VAL A 313 -16.44 -2.01 17.76
CA VAL A 313 -15.62 -2.71 18.74
C VAL A 313 -15.70 -1.96 20.06
N VAL A 314 -16.29 -2.59 21.07
CA VAL A 314 -16.42 -2.04 22.41
C VAL A 314 -15.73 -2.98 23.40
N GLY A 315 -14.70 -2.46 24.09
CA GLY A 315 -13.84 -3.29 24.93
C GLY A 315 -13.12 -4.36 24.09
N SER A 316 -13.43 -5.64 24.32
CA SER A 316 -12.86 -6.79 23.61
C SER A 316 -13.86 -7.51 22.68
N ALA A 317 -15.04 -6.95 22.45
CA ALA A 317 -16.12 -7.57 21.70
C ALA A 317 -16.61 -6.70 20.54
N VAL A 318 -17.05 -7.33 19.45
CA VAL A 318 -17.80 -6.69 18.37
C VAL A 318 -19.27 -6.69 18.77
N GLN A 319 -19.92 -5.52 18.72
CA GLN A 319 -21.32 -5.31 19.01
C GLN A 319 -22.00 -4.67 17.78
N GLY A 320 -23.20 -5.11 17.48
CA GLY A 320 -24.03 -4.61 16.39
C GLY A 320 -25.45 -4.35 16.84
#